data_acfbb6569083addea656891c3eb330cc
#
_entry.id   acfbb6569083addea656891c3eb330cc
#
_cell.length_a   1.000
_cell.length_b   1.000
_cell.length_c   1.000
_cell.angle_alpha   90.00
_cell.angle_beta   90.00
_cell.angle_gamma   90.00
#
_symmetry.space_group_name_H-M   'P 1'
#
loop_
_entity.id
_entity.type
_entity.pdbx_description
1 polymer ?
#
loop_
_entity_poly.entity_id
_entity_poly.type
_entity_poly.pdbx_seq_one_letter_code
_entity_poly.pdbx_strand_id
1 'polypeptide(L)'
;MIQATSDILSIMFSYIWPILLIVTANTVYQICAKGIPQAMNTYASMTVTYAVASVFSFVMFLVSSKGHPSFKDFALTNWATIILGIVITGLEVGFICAYKAGWKVNTLALVVNTLLAAVLIFVGFFLYKEQLSISKIAGIVICLAGLYFINK
;
A
#
# COMPACT_ATOMS: atom_id res chain seq x y z
N MET A 1 1.75 16.89 -34.74
CA MET A 1 0.49 16.59 -34.05
C MET A 1 0.48 15.14 -33.52
N ILE A 2 0.78 14.13 -34.32
CA ILE A 2 0.81 12.70 -33.89
C ILE A 2 1.85 12.45 -32.79
N GLN A 3 3.05 13.07 -32.88
CA GLN A 3 4.12 12.91 -31.88
C GLN A 3 3.67 13.44 -30.50
N ALA A 4 3.06 14.64 -30.45
CA ALA A 4 2.58 15.22 -29.20
C ALA A 4 1.46 14.38 -28.56
N THR A 5 0.63 13.71 -29.35
CA THR A 5 -0.43 12.84 -28.84
C THR A 5 0.14 11.54 -28.27
N SER A 6 1.19 10.97 -28.88
CA SER A 6 1.88 9.79 -28.35
C SER A 6 2.62 10.09 -27.04
N ASP A 7 3.23 11.27 -26.93
CA ASP A 7 3.93 11.70 -25.72
C ASP A 7 2.94 11.93 -24.56
N ILE A 8 1.79 12.53 -24.82
CA ILE A 8 0.72 12.70 -23.81
C ILE A 8 0.18 11.35 -23.36
N LEU A 9 -0.06 10.42 -24.29
CA LEU A 9 -0.52 9.07 -23.97
C LEU A 9 0.50 8.30 -23.14
N SER A 10 1.79 8.39 -23.45
CA SER A 10 2.85 7.74 -22.69
C SER A 10 2.98 8.30 -21.28
N ILE A 11 2.86 9.62 -21.12
CA ILE A 11 2.85 10.29 -19.81
C ILE A 11 1.62 9.86 -19.01
N MET A 12 0.42 9.90 -19.59
CA MET A 12 -0.79 9.43 -18.92
C MET A 12 -0.69 7.97 -18.50
N PHE A 13 -0.16 7.10 -19.35
CA PHE A 13 0.05 5.70 -19.02
C PHE A 13 1.02 5.55 -17.85
N SER A 14 2.13 6.30 -17.84
CA SER A 14 3.11 6.26 -16.74
C SER A 14 2.53 6.70 -15.39
N TYR A 15 1.50 7.55 -15.38
CA TYR A 15 0.82 7.96 -14.16
C TYR A 15 -0.28 7.00 -13.71
N ILE A 16 -0.97 6.35 -14.65
CA ILE A 16 -2.16 5.54 -14.34
C ILE A 16 -1.81 4.10 -13.99
N TRP A 17 -0.84 3.47 -14.69
CA TRP A 17 -0.53 2.07 -14.47
C TRP A 17 -0.06 1.73 -13.03
N PRO A 18 0.72 2.59 -12.31
CA PRO A 18 1.09 2.29 -10.93
C PRO A 18 -0.14 2.30 -10.01
N ILE A 19 -1.10 3.19 -10.26
CA ILE A 19 -2.34 3.28 -9.49
C ILE A 19 -3.17 2.01 -9.69
N LEU A 20 -3.32 1.56 -10.94
CA LEU A 20 -4.03 0.31 -11.25
C LEU A 20 -3.34 -0.90 -10.61
N LEU A 21 -2.01 -0.94 -10.63
CA LEU A 21 -1.24 -1.99 -9.97
C LEU A 21 -1.48 -2.00 -8.46
N ILE A 22 -1.44 -0.83 -7.80
CA ILE A 22 -1.70 -0.69 -6.37
C ILE A 22 -3.11 -1.16 -6.03
N VAL A 23 -4.12 -0.71 -6.77
CA VAL A 23 -5.52 -1.07 -6.51
C VAL A 23 -5.72 -2.59 -6.68
N THR A 24 -5.19 -3.16 -7.77
CA THR A 24 -5.32 -4.59 -8.05
C THR A 24 -4.60 -5.42 -6.98
N ALA A 25 -3.34 -5.10 -6.69
CA ALA A 25 -2.55 -5.79 -5.68
C ALA A 25 -3.18 -5.67 -4.28
N ASN A 26 -3.67 -4.49 -3.91
CA ASN A 26 -4.33 -4.28 -2.62
C ASN A 26 -5.64 -5.06 -2.54
N THR A 27 -6.41 -5.14 -3.61
CA THR A 27 -7.64 -5.95 -3.65
C THR A 27 -7.34 -7.43 -3.38
N VAL A 28 -6.36 -8.00 -4.09
CA VAL A 28 -5.93 -9.39 -3.88
C VAL A 28 -5.38 -9.58 -2.46
N TYR A 29 -4.56 -8.63 -1.98
CA TYR A 29 -4.03 -8.64 -0.61
C TYR A 29 -5.14 -8.73 0.44
N GLN A 30 -6.17 -7.90 0.35
CA GLN A 30 -7.29 -7.90 1.31
C GLN A 30 -8.04 -9.25 1.30
N ILE A 31 -8.23 -9.86 0.13
CA ILE A 31 -8.86 -11.18 0.00
C ILE A 31 -7.99 -12.25 0.67
N CYS A 32 -6.68 -12.24 0.38
CA CYS A 32 -5.74 -13.21 0.95
C CYS A 32 -5.61 -13.04 2.47
N ALA A 33 -5.48 -11.82 2.97
CA ALA A 33 -5.38 -11.53 4.39
C ALA A 33 -6.61 -12.00 5.17
N LYS A 34 -7.81 -11.83 4.59
CA LYS A 34 -9.06 -12.37 5.15
C LYS A 34 -9.13 -13.89 5.10
N GLY A 35 -8.48 -14.51 4.10
CA GLY A 35 -8.43 -15.96 3.91
C GLY A 35 -7.51 -16.71 4.88
N ILE A 36 -6.69 -16.02 5.67
CA ILE A 36 -5.79 -16.65 6.64
C ILE A 36 -6.62 -17.37 7.72
N PRO A 37 -6.37 -18.67 7.98
CA PRO A 37 -7.12 -19.44 8.96
C PRO A 37 -7.08 -18.80 10.37
N GLN A 38 -8.21 -18.83 11.05
CA GLN A 38 -8.34 -18.27 12.42
C GLN A 38 -7.37 -18.94 13.41
N ALA A 39 -7.17 -20.26 13.28
CA ALA A 39 -6.30 -21.06 14.13
C ALA A 39 -4.81 -20.82 13.86
N MET A 40 -4.43 -20.24 12.71
CA MET A 40 -3.04 -20.00 12.36
C MET A 40 -2.48 -18.84 13.17
N ASN A 41 -1.29 -19.02 13.75
CA ASN A 41 -0.58 -17.93 14.41
C ASN A 41 -0.25 -16.83 13.40
N THR A 42 -0.60 -15.59 13.73
CA THR A 42 -0.42 -14.42 12.82
C THR A 42 1.04 -14.23 12.42
N TYR A 43 1.98 -14.39 13.36
CA TYR A 43 3.40 -14.23 13.06
C TYR A 43 3.96 -15.39 12.22
N ALA A 44 3.47 -16.60 12.38
CA ALA A 44 3.84 -17.73 11.54
C ALA A 44 3.36 -17.51 10.09
N SER A 45 2.16 -17.01 9.91
CA SER A 45 1.63 -16.60 8.60
C SER A 45 2.53 -15.53 7.96
N MET A 46 2.92 -14.49 8.73
CA MET A 46 3.81 -13.44 8.25
C MET A 46 5.19 -13.96 7.83
N THR A 47 5.77 -14.90 8.59
CA THR A 47 7.05 -15.51 8.24
C THR A 47 7.00 -16.17 6.87
N VAL A 48 5.94 -16.92 6.58
CA VAL A 48 5.75 -17.55 5.26
C VAL A 48 5.54 -16.49 4.17
N THR A 49 4.69 -15.50 4.42
CA THR A 49 4.41 -14.42 3.49
C THR A 49 5.68 -13.67 3.07
N TYR A 50 6.51 -13.29 4.04
CA TYR A 50 7.75 -12.56 3.74
C TYR A 50 8.83 -13.43 3.12
N ALA A 51 8.89 -14.71 3.45
CA ALA A 51 9.78 -15.63 2.77
C ALA A 51 9.43 -15.72 1.27
N VAL A 52 8.15 -15.87 0.94
CA VAL A 52 7.68 -15.88 -0.45
C VAL A 52 7.92 -14.53 -1.12
N ALA A 53 7.60 -13.41 -0.45
CA ALA A 53 7.80 -12.07 -0.98
C ALA A 53 9.29 -11.77 -1.24
N SER A 54 10.17 -12.20 -0.35
CA SER A 54 11.63 -12.05 -0.52
C SER A 54 12.15 -12.80 -1.73
N VAL A 55 11.74 -14.07 -1.90
CA VAL A 55 12.11 -14.88 -3.07
C VAL A 55 11.57 -14.25 -4.35
N PHE A 56 10.30 -13.83 -4.36
CA PHE A 56 9.69 -13.18 -5.53
C PHE A 56 10.41 -11.87 -5.89
N SER A 57 10.70 -11.01 -4.91
CA SER A 57 11.43 -9.76 -5.10
C SER A 57 12.83 -10.00 -5.64
N PHE A 58 13.52 -11.03 -5.15
CA PHE A 58 14.85 -11.41 -5.65
C PHE A 58 14.81 -11.88 -7.11
N VAL A 59 13.83 -12.71 -7.45
CA VAL A 59 13.61 -13.12 -8.87
C VAL A 59 13.34 -11.92 -9.76
N MET A 60 12.50 -10.98 -9.31
CA MET A 60 12.22 -9.74 -10.05
C MET A 60 13.47 -8.86 -10.21
N PHE A 61 14.33 -8.81 -9.20
CA PHE A 61 15.62 -8.13 -9.29
C PHE A 61 16.51 -8.76 -10.38
N LEU A 62 16.62 -10.08 -10.43
CA LEU A 62 17.38 -10.79 -11.46
C LEU A 62 16.83 -10.54 -12.87
N VAL A 63 15.52 -10.59 -13.04
CA VAL A 63 14.85 -10.35 -14.32
C VAL A 63 15.04 -8.91 -14.78
N SER A 64 14.84 -7.93 -13.88
CA SER A 64 14.98 -6.50 -14.23
C SER A 64 16.41 -6.11 -14.57
N SER A 65 17.39 -6.80 -14.01
CA SER A 65 18.84 -6.60 -14.29
C SER A 65 19.30 -7.22 -15.62
N LYS A 66 18.40 -7.75 -16.44
CA LYS A 66 18.68 -8.36 -17.76
C LYS A 66 19.88 -9.33 -17.74
N GLY A 67 20.01 -10.13 -16.69
CA GLY A 67 21.09 -11.12 -16.52
C GLY A 67 22.44 -10.54 -16.02
N HIS A 68 22.53 -9.26 -15.71
CA HIS A 68 23.71 -8.61 -15.13
C HIS A 68 23.38 -7.98 -13.76
N PRO A 69 23.00 -8.75 -12.73
CA PRO A 69 22.62 -8.20 -11.44
C PRO A 69 23.82 -7.52 -10.78
N SER A 70 23.68 -6.25 -10.44
CA SER A 70 24.65 -5.51 -9.66
C SER A 70 24.35 -5.66 -8.17
N PHE A 71 25.05 -6.53 -7.48
CA PHE A 71 24.92 -6.68 -6.03
C PHE A 71 25.38 -5.42 -5.26
N LYS A 72 26.03 -4.46 -5.91
CA LYS A 72 26.35 -3.15 -5.33
C LYS A 72 25.10 -2.36 -4.96
N ASP A 73 23.98 -2.63 -5.58
CA ASP A 73 22.71 -1.97 -5.28
C ASP A 73 22.23 -2.26 -3.84
N PHE A 74 22.56 -3.44 -3.30
CA PHE A 74 22.28 -3.77 -1.90
C PHE A 74 23.13 -2.93 -0.92
N ALA A 75 24.29 -2.45 -1.33
CA ALA A 75 25.12 -1.57 -0.50
C ALA A 75 24.54 -0.15 -0.37
N LEU A 76 23.58 0.22 -1.24
CA LEU A 76 22.85 1.48 -1.16
C LEU A 76 21.66 1.42 -0.18
N THR A 77 21.44 0.29 0.48
CA THR A 77 20.39 0.13 1.48
C THR A 77 20.59 1.15 2.61
N ASN A 78 19.54 1.89 2.92
CA ASN A 78 19.54 2.91 3.96
C ASN A 78 18.60 2.52 5.11
N TRP A 79 18.59 3.34 6.16
CA TRP A 79 17.73 3.15 7.34
C TRP A 79 16.24 3.07 6.99
N ALA A 80 15.79 3.79 5.94
CA ALA A 80 14.39 3.82 5.54
C ALA A 80 13.91 2.44 5.05
N THR A 81 14.75 1.71 4.29
CA THR A 81 14.44 0.35 3.82
C THR A 81 14.26 -0.62 5.00
N ILE A 82 15.11 -0.50 6.03
CA ILE A 82 15.03 -1.35 7.22
C ILE A 82 13.78 -1.05 8.03
N ILE A 83 13.50 0.24 8.28
CA ILE A 83 12.29 0.64 9.01
C ILE A 83 11.03 0.25 8.24
N LEU A 84 11.01 0.41 6.91
CA LEU A 84 9.89 -0.01 6.08
C LEU A 84 9.57 -1.50 6.28
N GLY A 85 10.58 -2.37 6.33
CA GLY A 85 10.38 -3.80 6.60
C GLY A 85 9.72 -4.08 7.95
N ILE A 86 10.07 -3.31 8.99
CA ILE A 86 9.45 -3.44 10.33
C ILE A 86 8.02 -2.90 10.31
N VAL A 87 7.81 -1.73 9.72
CA VAL A 87 6.51 -1.06 9.69
C VAL A 87 5.48 -1.84 8.88
N ILE A 88 5.88 -2.41 7.74
CA ILE A 88 4.97 -3.22 6.92
C ILE A 88 4.51 -4.47 7.66
N THR A 89 5.40 -5.08 8.47
CA THR A 89 5.02 -6.21 9.34
C THR A 89 3.93 -5.79 10.32
N GLY A 90 4.08 -4.63 10.98
CA GLY A 90 3.06 -4.10 11.89
C GLY A 90 1.73 -3.83 11.20
N LEU A 91 1.77 -3.26 9.99
CA LEU A 91 0.58 -2.99 9.18
C LEU A 91 -0.18 -4.28 8.85
N GLU A 92 0.52 -5.30 8.37
CA GLU A 92 -0.12 -6.57 7.99
C GLU A 92 -0.64 -7.35 9.18
N VAL A 93 0.11 -7.38 10.29
CA VAL A 93 -0.38 -7.96 11.55
C VAL A 93 -1.68 -7.27 11.98
N GLY A 94 -1.75 -5.94 11.87
CA GLY A 94 -2.96 -5.16 12.16
C GLY A 94 -4.16 -5.60 11.31
N PHE A 95 -3.99 -5.75 9.99
CA PHE A 95 -5.05 -6.23 9.09
C PHE A 95 -5.49 -7.66 9.43
N ILE A 96 -4.56 -8.59 9.62
CA ILE A 96 -4.87 -9.98 9.96
C ILE A 96 -5.63 -10.06 11.28
N CYS A 97 -5.18 -9.33 12.31
CA CYS A 97 -5.85 -9.29 13.60
C CYS A 97 -7.25 -8.68 13.50
N ALA A 98 -7.42 -7.62 12.74
CA ALA A 98 -8.74 -7.03 12.50
C ALA A 98 -9.70 -8.02 11.81
N TYR A 99 -9.22 -8.74 10.79
CA TYR A 99 -10.03 -9.77 10.14
C TYR A 99 -10.36 -10.94 11.05
N LYS A 100 -9.43 -11.35 11.92
CA LYS A 100 -9.69 -12.36 12.95
C LYS A 100 -10.70 -11.88 13.99
N ALA A 101 -10.72 -10.59 14.29
CA ALA A 101 -11.73 -9.97 15.15
C ALA A 101 -13.11 -9.84 14.49
N GLY A 102 -13.27 -10.22 13.21
CA GLY A 102 -14.55 -10.27 12.52
C GLY A 102 -14.84 -9.10 11.59
N TRP A 103 -13.91 -8.16 11.38
CA TRP A 103 -14.12 -7.06 10.44
C TRP A 103 -14.39 -7.56 9.02
N LYS A 104 -15.30 -6.86 8.33
CA LYS A 104 -15.60 -7.12 6.92
C LYS A 104 -14.57 -6.44 6.03
N VAL A 105 -14.20 -7.06 4.90
CA VAL A 105 -13.18 -6.56 3.98
C VAL A 105 -13.51 -5.15 3.47
N ASN A 106 -14.74 -4.94 3.03
CA ASN A 106 -15.19 -3.65 2.51
C ASN A 106 -15.16 -2.53 3.56
N THR A 107 -15.56 -2.83 4.80
CA THR A 107 -15.63 -1.84 5.89
C THR A 107 -14.24 -1.52 6.43
N LEU A 108 -13.42 -2.53 6.70
CA LEU A 108 -12.07 -2.33 7.24
C LEU A 108 -11.20 -1.49 6.30
N ALA A 109 -11.17 -1.83 5.02
CA ALA A 109 -10.38 -1.10 4.04
C ALA A 109 -10.81 0.38 3.94
N LEU A 110 -12.10 0.67 3.94
CA LEU A 110 -12.63 2.04 3.91
C LEU A 110 -12.25 2.82 5.18
N VAL A 111 -12.43 2.24 6.36
CA VAL A 111 -12.11 2.88 7.64
C VAL A 111 -10.61 3.20 7.71
N VAL A 112 -9.76 2.21 7.43
CA VAL A 112 -8.30 2.37 7.50
C VAL A 112 -7.83 3.43 6.52
N ASN A 113 -8.26 3.37 5.25
CA ASN A 113 -7.82 4.32 4.23
C ASN A 113 -8.30 5.75 4.52
N THR A 114 -9.52 5.92 5.06
CA THR A 114 -10.03 7.25 5.42
C THR A 114 -9.28 7.84 6.61
N LEU A 115 -9.02 7.05 7.65
CA LEU A 115 -8.22 7.50 8.79
C LEU A 115 -6.79 7.81 8.38
N LEU A 116 -6.19 6.95 7.54
CA LEU A 116 -4.86 7.18 7.00
C LEU A 116 -4.79 8.48 6.19
N ALA A 117 -5.76 8.74 5.32
CA ALA A 117 -5.84 9.99 4.56
C ALA A 117 -5.91 11.22 5.48
N ALA A 118 -6.69 11.15 6.57
CA ALA A 118 -6.75 12.21 7.57
C ALA A 118 -5.38 12.44 8.23
N VAL A 119 -4.72 11.38 8.70
CA VAL A 119 -3.40 11.47 9.33
C VAL A 119 -2.36 12.01 8.35
N LEU A 120 -2.36 11.55 7.09
CA LEU A 120 -1.39 11.98 6.07
C LEU A 120 -1.50 13.47 5.72
N ILE A 121 -2.67 14.09 5.84
CA ILE A 121 -2.78 15.55 5.68
C ILE A 121 -2.00 16.29 6.77
N PHE A 122 -2.11 15.85 8.03
CA PHE A 122 -1.30 16.44 9.10
C PHE A 122 0.20 16.19 8.89
N VAL A 123 0.58 14.99 8.48
CA VAL A 123 1.97 14.64 8.15
C VAL A 123 2.48 15.51 6.99
N GLY A 124 1.71 15.64 5.91
CA GLY A 124 2.05 16.49 4.76
C GLY A 124 2.28 17.95 5.17
N PHE A 125 1.42 18.47 6.06
CA PHE A 125 1.56 19.83 6.57
C PHE A 125 2.80 20.01 7.47
N PHE A 126 2.99 19.14 8.46
CA PHE A 126 4.07 19.32 9.44
C PHE A 126 5.45 18.91 8.93
N LEU A 127 5.55 17.77 8.21
CA LEU A 127 6.84 17.24 7.75
C LEU A 127 7.24 17.78 6.38
N TYR A 128 6.28 17.85 5.46
CA TYR A 128 6.54 18.22 4.05
C TYR A 128 6.18 19.67 3.73
N LYS A 129 5.64 20.44 4.72
CA LYS A 129 5.22 21.84 4.56
C LYS A 129 4.26 22.03 3.38
N GLU A 130 3.45 21.02 3.09
CA GLU A 130 2.43 21.12 2.07
C GLU A 130 1.33 22.10 2.49
N GLN A 131 0.81 22.85 1.52
CA GLN A 131 -0.30 23.77 1.79
C GLN A 131 -1.58 23.02 2.09
N LEU A 132 -2.21 23.31 3.23
CA LEU A 132 -3.54 22.81 3.55
C LEU A 132 -4.57 23.54 2.68
N SER A 133 -5.17 22.81 1.77
CA SER A 133 -6.31 23.30 1.00
C SER A 133 -7.61 23.01 1.75
N ILE A 134 -8.51 23.99 1.81
CA ILE A 134 -9.86 23.83 2.36
C ILE A 134 -10.59 22.67 1.68
N SER A 135 -10.36 22.49 0.38
CA SER A 135 -10.94 21.38 -0.41
C SER A 135 -10.46 20.00 0.10
N LYS A 136 -9.19 19.87 0.53
CA LYS A 136 -8.68 18.61 1.11
C LYS A 136 -9.37 18.28 2.43
N ILE A 137 -9.55 19.29 3.29
CA ILE A 137 -10.25 19.13 4.58
C ILE A 137 -11.73 18.79 4.36
N ALA A 138 -12.40 19.51 3.46
CA ALA A 138 -13.79 19.22 3.11
C ALA A 138 -13.96 17.78 2.55
N GLY A 139 -13.04 17.32 1.70
CA GLY A 139 -13.03 15.96 1.18
C GLY A 139 -12.97 14.89 2.28
N ILE A 140 -12.11 15.08 3.29
CA ILE A 140 -12.05 14.15 4.43
C ILE A 140 -13.33 14.14 5.24
N VAL A 141 -13.92 15.30 5.52
CA VAL A 141 -15.19 15.39 6.25
C VAL A 141 -16.29 14.63 5.51
N ILE A 142 -16.35 14.77 4.19
CA ILE A 142 -17.32 14.02 3.34
C ILE A 142 -17.03 12.51 3.41
N CYS A 143 -15.77 12.08 3.34
CA CYS A 143 -15.39 10.67 3.46
C CYS A 143 -15.78 10.10 4.83
N LEU A 144 -15.54 10.82 5.92
CA LEU A 144 -15.94 10.40 7.28
C LEU A 144 -17.46 10.32 7.41
N ALA A 145 -18.20 11.28 6.86
CA ALA A 145 -19.67 11.22 6.79
C ALA A 145 -20.14 10.00 5.99
N GLY A 146 -19.51 9.73 4.83
CA GLY A 146 -19.80 8.52 4.03
C GLY A 146 -19.56 7.22 4.80
N LEU A 147 -18.47 7.13 5.58
CA LEU A 147 -18.22 5.97 6.46
C LEU A 147 -19.32 5.77 7.51
N TYR A 148 -19.81 6.84 8.08
CA TYR A 148 -20.95 6.75 9.04
C TYR A 148 -22.16 6.09 8.39
N PHE A 149 -22.52 6.46 7.15
CA PHE A 149 -23.64 5.85 6.45
C PHE A 149 -23.41 4.40 6.04
N ILE A 150 -22.17 4.01 5.73
CA ILE A 150 -21.82 2.63 5.34
C ILE A 150 -21.87 1.68 6.56
N ASN A 151 -21.64 2.19 7.77
CA ASN A 151 -21.66 1.39 9.00
C ASN A 151 -23.03 1.34 9.71
N LYS A 152 -24.03 2.04 9.19
CA LYS A 152 -25.40 2.04 9.70
C LYS A 152 -26.24 0.96 9.02
#